data_334ecdfa4e8a7f417b3ccd5636bc6844
#
_entry.id   334ecdfa4e8a7f417b3ccd5636bc6844
#
_cell.length_a   1.000
_cell.length_b   1.000
_cell.length_c   1.000
_cell.angle_alpha   90.00
_cell.angle_beta   90.00
_cell.angle_gamma   90.00
#
_symmetry.space_group_name_H-M   'P 1'
#
loop_
_entity.id
_entity.type
_entity.pdbx_description
1 polymer ?
#
loop_
_entity_poly.entity_id
_entity_poly.type
_entity_poly.pdbx_seq_one_letter_code
_entity_poly.pdbx_strand_id
1 'polypeptide(L)'
;WGYWQDGWIYSNNTDSLTSGSFNLSSSIVGHGINNSSNYAIGQNNVYLHLDTSNTTFPINGIYVTNTTYAHNSMRDGDAFSKMFTNADQDFFRLTITSVNNGNDIDSVEFLLADFTHPDSTQDYIVNDWQYVDLTSLGFVDSIKFSLSSSDNGTFGMNTPAFFAIDGIVHGGTTYDFENLTLSPNS
;
A
#
# COMPACT_ATOMS: atom_id res chain seq x y z
N TRP A 1 -13.43 15.17 -4.24
CA TRP A 1 -12.82 13.84 -4.20
C TRP A 1 -12.20 13.53 -5.55
N GLY A 2 -11.01 13.00 -5.56
CA GLY A 2 -10.27 12.70 -6.78
C GLY A 2 -10.81 11.51 -7.58
N TYR A 3 -10.10 11.10 -8.59
CA TYR A 3 -10.37 9.89 -9.34
C TYR A 3 -9.15 8.96 -9.35
N TRP A 4 -9.41 7.67 -9.54
CA TRP A 4 -8.39 6.63 -9.60
C TRP A 4 -7.98 6.41 -11.05
N GLN A 5 -6.69 6.41 -11.30
CA GLN A 5 -6.13 5.93 -12.54
C GLN A 5 -5.97 4.40 -12.47
N ASP A 6 -5.81 3.74 -13.60
CA ASP A 6 -5.66 2.29 -13.71
C ASP A 6 -4.70 1.70 -12.66
N GLY A 7 -5.02 0.50 -12.18
CA GLY A 7 -4.19 -0.22 -11.19
C GLY A 7 -4.74 -0.21 -9.77
N TRP A 8 -5.95 0.31 -9.55
CA TRP A 8 -6.66 0.25 -8.28
C TRP A 8 -7.84 -0.71 -8.32
N ILE A 9 -8.10 -1.35 -7.18
CA ILE A 9 -9.27 -2.20 -6.93
C ILE A 9 -9.88 -1.75 -5.60
N TYR A 10 -11.20 -1.48 -5.57
CA TYR A 10 -11.94 -1.42 -4.32
C TYR A 10 -12.26 -2.83 -3.87
N SER A 11 -12.03 -3.13 -2.61
CA SER A 11 -12.21 -4.47 -2.06
C SER A 11 -12.92 -4.47 -0.72
N ASN A 12 -13.67 -5.55 -0.48
CA ASN A 12 -14.21 -5.96 0.80
C ASN A 12 -13.88 -7.44 1.08
N ASN A 13 -12.84 -7.96 0.47
CA ASN A 13 -12.45 -9.36 0.61
C ASN A 13 -11.83 -9.59 2.00
N THR A 14 -12.27 -10.64 2.69
CA THR A 14 -11.87 -10.95 4.06
C THR A 14 -10.85 -12.10 4.16
N ASP A 15 -10.38 -12.63 3.03
CA ASP A 15 -9.45 -13.76 3.00
C ASP A 15 -8.01 -13.33 3.32
N SER A 16 -7.68 -13.30 4.60
CA SER A 16 -6.33 -13.00 5.11
C SER A 16 -5.40 -14.23 5.21
N LEU A 17 -5.80 -15.38 4.67
CA LEU A 17 -5.08 -16.65 4.84
C LEU A 17 -4.57 -17.27 3.55
N THR A 18 -5.38 -17.27 2.49
CA THR A 18 -5.04 -17.98 1.24
C THR A 18 -3.89 -17.29 0.52
N SER A 19 -2.82 -18.06 0.27
CA SER A 19 -1.65 -17.60 -0.48
C SER A 19 -1.88 -17.65 -2.00
N GLY A 20 -1.10 -16.86 -2.74
CA GLY A 20 -1.05 -16.88 -4.19
C GLY A 20 -1.90 -15.81 -4.87
N SER A 21 -1.70 -15.70 -6.19
CA SER A 21 -2.22 -14.60 -7.03
C SER A 21 -3.74 -14.53 -7.14
N PHE A 22 -4.47 -15.60 -6.81
CA PHE A 22 -5.94 -15.56 -6.78
C PHE A 22 -6.49 -14.75 -5.61
N ASN A 23 -5.65 -14.42 -4.62
CA ASN A 23 -6.00 -13.61 -3.44
C ASN A 23 -5.27 -12.26 -3.42
N LEU A 24 -5.08 -11.63 -4.57
CA LEU A 24 -4.39 -10.34 -4.68
C LEU A 24 -5.22 -9.15 -4.17
N SER A 25 -6.54 -9.31 -4.08
CA SER A 25 -7.46 -8.25 -3.66
C SER A 25 -7.76 -8.21 -2.16
N SER A 26 -7.16 -9.08 -1.36
CA SER A 26 -7.34 -9.09 0.10
C SER A 26 -6.25 -8.31 0.81
N SER A 27 -6.60 -7.48 1.80
CA SER A 27 -5.64 -7.00 2.80
C SER A 27 -5.25 -8.16 3.73
N ILE A 28 -4.02 -8.15 4.24
CA ILE A 28 -3.59 -9.16 5.23
C ILE A 28 -4.41 -9.09 6.52
N VAL A 29 -5.02 -7.95 6.79
CA VAL A 29 -5.88 -7.73 7.97
C VAL A 29 -7.26 -8.36 7.78
N GLY A 30 -7.74 -8.52 6.52
CA GLY A 30 -9.04 -9.08 6.19
C GLY A 30 -10.23 -8.11 6.40
N HIS A 31 -9.95 -6.84 6.63
CA HIS A 31 -10.93 -5.74 6.74
C HIS A 31 -10.21 -4.40 6.61
N GLY A 32 -10.96 -3.30 6.48
CA GLY A 32 -10.42 -1.93 6.51
C GLY A 32 -10.09 -1.46 7.94
N ILE A 33 -9.64 -0.20 8.07
CA ILE A 33 -9.33 0.38 9.39
C ILE A 33 -10.55 0.37 10.32
N ASN A 34 -10.32 0.24 11.63
CA ASN A 34 -11.38 0.20 12.64
C ASN A 34 -12.48 -0.85 12.36
N ASN A 35 -12.13 -1.96 11.72
CA ASN A 35 -13.05 -3.02 11.26
C ASN A 35 -14.09 -2.52 10.24
N SER A 36 -13.76 -1.50 9.44
CA SER A 36 -14.57 -1.13 8.29
C SER A 36 -14.58 -2.23 7.24
N SER A 37 -15.56 -2.20 6.33
CA SER A 37 -15.72 -3.28 5.34
C SER A 37 -14.84 -3.08 4.13
N ASN A 38 -14.73 -1.82 3.67
CA ASN A 38 -14.11 -1.50 2.39
C ASN A 38 -12.71 -0.94 2.56
N TYR A 39 -11.87 -1.21 1.57
CA TYR A 39 -10.52 -0.64 1.43
C TYR A 39 -10.12 -0.63 -0.05
N ALA A 40 -8.96 -0.09 -0.40
CA ALA A 40 -8.46 -0.12 -1.77
C ALA A 40 -7.13 -0.87 -1.85
N ILE A 41 -6.95 -1.61 -2.95
CA ILE A 41 -5.70 -2.26 -3.31
C ILE A 41 -5.07 -1.49 -4.46
N GLY A 42 -3.82 -1.08 -4.28
CA GLY A 42 -3.00 -0.45 -5.29
C GLY A 42 -1.97 -1.41 -5.87
N GLN A 43 -1.73 -1.28 -7.17
CA GLN A 43 -0.63 -1.91 -7.86
C GLN A 43 0.57 -0.94 -7.92
N ASN A 44 1.76 -1.44 -8.27
CA ASN A 44 2.94 -0.60 -8.45
C ASN A 44 2.72 0.51 -9.52
N ASN A 45 3.23 1.72 -9.25
CA ASN A 45 3.14 2.90 -10.10
C ASN A 45 1.72 3.41 -10.37
N VAL A 46 0.87 3.42 -9.34
CA VAL A 46 -0.49 3.97 -9.41
C VAL A 46 -0.57 5.39 -8.86
N TYR A 47 -1.61 6.12 -9.29
CA TYR A 47 -1.84 7.49 -8.88
C TYR A 47 -3.20 7.64 -8.18
N LEU A 48 -3.21 8.47 -7.15
CA LEU A 48 -4.40 9.04 -6.53
C LEU A 48 -4.44 10.52 -6.89
N HIS A 49 -5.41 10.92 -7.70
CA HIS A 49 -5.63 12.32 -8.03
C HIS A 49 -6.55 12.97 -7.00
N LEU A 50 -6.11 14.08 -6.43
CA LEU A 50 -6.90 14.84 -5.46
C LEU A 50 -7.78 15.86 -6.19
N ASP A 51 -8.96 16.14 -5.63
CA ASP A 51 -9.81 17.22 -6.14
C ASP A 51 -9.20 18.57 -5.78
N THR A 52 -8.54 19.20 -6.75
CA THR A 52 -7.88 20.49 -6.59
C THR A 52 -8.82 21.69 -6.57
N SER A 53 -10.11 21.51 -6.79
CA SER A 53 -11.10 22.58 -6.71
C SER A 53 -11.27 23.18 -5.30
N ASN A 54 -10.76 22.46 -4.27
CA ASN A 54 -10.78 22.83 -2.86
C ASN A 54 -9.40 22.77 -2.18
N THR A 55 -8.34 23.12 -2.89
CA THR A 55 -6.93 22.96 -2.51
C THR A 55 -6.43 23.87 -1.38
N THR A 56 -7.20 24.07 -0.35
CA THR A 56 -6.73 24.82 0.82
C THR A 56 -6.04 23.95 1.87
N PHE A 57 -6.04 22.63 1.69
CA PHE A 57 -5.52 21.73 2.70
C PHE A 57 -4.48 20.77 2.14
N PRO A 58 -3.37 20.53 2.86
CA PRO A 58 -2.41 19.48 2.51
C PRO A 58 -3.00 18.11 2.78
N ILE A 59 -2.40 17.07 2.17
CA ILE A 59 -2.64 15.71 2.62
C ILE A 59 -2.01 15.52 3.98
N ASN A 60 -2.73 14.86 4.89
CA ASN A 60 -2.24 14.63 6.25
C ASN A 60 -1.61 13.25 6.39
N GLY A 61 -2.24 12.21 5.84
CA GLY A 61 -1.74 10.87 5.92
C GLY A 61 -2.71 9.83 5.37
N ILE A 62 -2.29 8.57 5.46
CA ILE A 62 -3.01 7.43 4.93
C ILE A 62 -2.68 6.20 5.78
N TYR A 63 -3.63 5.28 5.91
CA TYR A 63 -3.34 3.96 6.45
C TYR A 63 -2.94 3.01 5.33
N VAL A 64 -1.88 2.23 5.57
CA VAL A 64 -1.34 1.25 4.62
C VAL A 64 -1.12 -0.09 5.30
N THR A 65 -1.20 -1.17 4.53
CA THR A 65 -0.82 -2.52 4.95
C THR A 65 -0.45 -3.37 3.73
N ASN A 66 0.05 -4.58 3.96
CA ASN A 66 0.28 -5.54 2.89
C ASN A 66 -1.03 -6.16 2.39
N THR A 67 -1.04 -6.57 1.11
CA THR A 67 -2.03 -7.57 0.67
C THR A 67 -1.67 -8.93 1.24
N THR A 68 -2.66 -9.82 1.37
CA THR A 68 -2.43 -11.22 1.80
C THR A 68 -1.45 -11.93 0.88
N TYR A 69 -1.55 -11.69 -0.43
CA TYR A 69 -0.63 -12.27 -1.40
C TYR A 69 0.81 -11.80 -1.17
N ALA A 70 1.08 -10.50 -1.08
CA ALA A 70 2.43 -9.98 -0.87
C ALA A 70 3.01 -10.43 0.48
N HIS A 71 2.22 -10.34 1.55
CA HIS A 71 2.62 -10.75 2.89
C HIS A 71 3.05 -12.23 2.94
N ASN A 72 2.21 -13.13 2.42
CA ASN A 72 2.47 -14.56 2.45
C ASN A 72 3.64 -14.95 1.55
N SER A 73 3.80 -14.29 0.38
CA SER A 73 4.96 -14.49 -0.48
C SER A 73 6.28 -14.11 0.19
N MET A 74 6.33 -12.99 0.91
CA MET A 74 7.51 -12.60 1.68
C MET A 74 7.78 -13.53 2.87
N ARG A 75 6.72 -13.99 3.54
CA ARG A 75 6.84 -14.87 4.71
C ARG A 75 7.29 -16.29 4.35
N ASP A 76 6.72 -16.87 3.31
CA ASP A 76 6.84 -18.31 3.00
C ASP A 76 7.62 -18.58 1.71
N GLY A 77 7.79 -17.59 0.85
CA GLY A 77 8.21 -17.76 -0.52
C GLY A 77 7.10 -18.39 -1.39
N ASP A 78 7.26 -18.33 -2.70
CA ASP A 78 6.37 -18.98 -3.67
C ASP A 78 7.14 -19.36 -4.95
N ALA A 79 6.44 -19.65 -6.06
CA ALA A 79 7.06 -20.04 -7.32
C ALA A 79 7.93 -18.94 -7.97
N PHE A 80 7.74 -17.69 -7.58
CA PHE A 80 8.42 -16.51 -8.14
C PHE A 80 9.22 -15.74 -7.10
N SER A 81 8.65 -15.56 -5.90
CA SER A 81 9.23 -14.80 -4.82
C SER A 81 9.98 -15.69 -3.84
N LYS A 82 11.12 -15.21 -3.37
CA LYS A 82 11.82 -15.87 -2.25
C LYS A 82 11.19 -15.50 -0.91
N MET A 83 11.37 -16.35 0.10
CA MET A 83 11.14 -15.98 1.50
C MET A 83 12.15 -14.91 1.92
N PHE A 84 11.69 -13.87 2.63
CA PHE A 84 12.55 -12.81 3.13
C PHE A 84 13.36 -13.26 4.34
N THR A 85 14.63 -12.85 4.39
CA THR A 85 15.55 -13.18 5.46
C THR A 85 16.44 -11.99 5.83
N ASN A 86 16.86 -11.95 7.10
CA ASN A 86 17.85 -10.97 7.58
C ASN A 86 19.21 -11.20 6.90
N ALA A 87 19.58 -12.45 6.61
CA ALA A 87 20.86 -12.78 5.97
C ALA A 87 21.00 -12.13 4.57
N ASP A 88 19.89 -11.98 3.87
CA ASP A 88 19.82 -11.33 2.55
C ASP A 88 19.53 -9.82 2.63
N GLN A 89 19.32 -9.29 3.84
CA GLN A 89 18.96 -7.89 4.08
C GLN A 89 17.72 -7.49 3.27
N ASP A 90 16.68 -8.31 3.34
CA ASP A 90 15.48 -8.13 2.52
C ASP A 90 14.61 -6.97 2.99
N PHE A 91 13.98 -6.33 2.01
CA PHE A 91 13.00 -5.26 2.27
C PHE A 91 11.89 -5.22 1.21
N PHE A 92 10.74 -4.69 1.61
CA PHE A 92 9.67 -4.30 0.70
C PHE A 92 9.20 -2.91 1.07
N ARG A 93 9.31 -1.96 0.13
CA ARG A 93 9.13 -0.54 0.38
C ARG A 93 8.04 0.04 -0.50
N LEU A 94 7.16 0.81 0.13
CA LEU A 94 6.23 1.71 -0.52
C LEU A 94 6.82 3.13 -0.49
N THR A 95 6.96 3.76 -1.66
CA THR A 95 7.31 5.18 -1.81
C THR A 95 6.07 5.94 -2.23
N ILE A 96 5.70 6.94 -1.45
CA ILE A 96 4.53 7.81 -1.66
C ILE A 96 5.07 9.17 -2.07
N THR A 97 4.91 9.51 -3.35
CA THR A 97 5.50 10.70 -3.96
C THR A 97 4.42 11.75 -4.24
N SER A 98 4.66 12.97 -3.81
CA SER A 98 3.83 14.13 -4.19
C SER A 98 4.09 14.53 -5.62
N VAL A 99 3.02 14.79 -6.37
CA VAL A 99 3.07 15.23 -7.75
C VAL A 99 2.33 16.55 -7.88
N ASN A 100 2.97 17.54 -8.54
CA ASN A 100 2.36 18.83 -8.82
C ASN A 100 2.67 19.25 -10.25
N ASN A 101 1.64 19.57 -11.04
CA ASN A 101 1.76 19.89 -12.47
C ASN A 101 2.55 18.81 -13.25
N GLY A 102 2.35 17.55 -12.90
CA GLY A 102 2.99 16.39 -13.55
C GLY A 102 4.45 16.16 -13.17
N ASN A 103 4.99 16.87 -12.17
CA ASN A 103 6.36 16.70 -11.70
C ASN A 103 6.36 16.08 -10.30
N ASP A 104 7.23 15.09 -10.09
CA ASP A 104 7.53 14.54 -8.77
C ASP A 104 8.26 15.62 -7.94
N ILE A 105 7.76 15.93 -6.73
CA ILE A 105 8.26 17.02 -5.88
C ILE A 105 9.02 16.48 -4.67
N ASP A 106 8.39 15.64 -3.84
CA ASP A 106 8.94 15.10 -2.62
C ASP A 106 8.33 13.73 -2.35
N SER A 107 8.91 12.95 -1.43
CA SER A 107 8.42 11.61 -1.15
C SER A 107 8.57 11.22 0.32
N VAL A 108 7.68 10.34 0.77
CA VAL A 108 7.75 9.61 2.04
C VAL A 108 7.92 8.13 1.72
N GLU A 109 8.87 7.47 2.39
CA GLU A 109 9.09 6.04 2.27
C GLU A 109 8.53 5.32 3.49
N PHE A 110 7.90 4.17 3.26
CA PHE A 110 7.37 3.28 4.28
C PHE A 110 7.76 1.84 3.99
N LEU A 111 8.36 1.14 4.97
CA LEU A 111 8.73 -0.25 4.82
C LEU A 111 7.55 -1.16 5.17
N LEU A 112 7.01 -1.84 4.15
CA LEU A 112 5.99 -2.89 4.29
C LEU A 112 6.57 -4.21 4.80
N ALA A 113 7.89 -4.40 4.64
CA ALA A 113 8.69 -5.41 5.30
C ALA A 113 10.13 -4.90 5.45
N ASP A 114 10.76 -5.19 6.58
CA ASP A 114 12.15 -4.83 6.88
C ASP A 114 12.88 -5.96 7.57
N PHE A 115 13.91 -6.48 6.91
CA PHE A 115 14.85 -7.49 7.38
C PHE A 115 16.28 -6.96 7.29
N THR A 116 16.45 -5.64 7.24
CA THR A 116 17.77 -4.99 7.09
C THR A 116 18.39 -4.59 8.43
N HIS A 117 17.67 -4.74 9.52
CA HIS A 117 18.19 -4.36 10.83
C HIS A 117 19.32 -5.31 11.29
N PRO A 118 20.43 -4.80 11.86
CA PRO A 118 21.52 -5.64 12.38
C PRO A 118 21.08 -6.68 13.44
N ASP A 119 20.05 -6.35 14.20
CA ASP A 119 19.40 -7.25 15.14
C ASP A 119 18.15 -7.85 14.50
N SER A 120 18.21 -9.13 14.12
CA SER A 120 17.12 -9.84 13.46
C SER A 120 15.83 -9.96 14.28
N THR A 121 15.88 -9.65 15.59
CA THR A 121 14.64 -9.59 16.40
C THR A 121 13.79 -8.36 16.08
N GLN A 122 14.31 -7.42 15.30
CA GLN A 122 13.61 -6.25 14.80
C GLN A 122 12.99 -6.47 13.40
N ASP A 123 13.25 -7.63 12.79
CA ASP A 123 12.71 -7.96 11.46
C ASP A 123 11.18 -8.06 11.52
N TYR A 124 10.51 -7.54 10.50
CA TYR A 124 9.05 -7.60 10.44
C TYR A 124 8.52 -7.63 9.00
N ILE A 125 7.31 -8.14 8.86
CA ILE A 125 6.42 -7.92 7.74
C ILE A 125 5.15 -7.28 8.31
N VAL A 126 4.76 -6.11 7.81
CA VAL A 126 3.55 -5.41 8.27
C VAL A 126 2.33 -6.30 8.05
N ASN A 127 1.57 -6.52 9.11
CA ASN A 127 0.37 -7.38 9.15
C ASN A 127 -0.84 -6.72 9.83
N ASP A 128 -0.76 -5.41 10.05
CA ASP A 128 -1.84 -4.57 10.58
C ASP A 128 -1.83 -3.22 9.84
N TRP A 129 -2.89 -2.44 9.96
CA TRP A 129 -2.96 -1.10 9.40
C TRP A 129 -1.97 -0.15 10.10
N GLN A 130 -1.10 0.49 9.32
CA GLN A 130 -0.12 1.46 9.80
C GLN A 130 -0.40 2.84 9.23
N TYR A 131 -0.45 3.85 10.09
CA TYR A 131 -0.61 5.23 9.65
C TYR A 131 0.73 5.79 9.14
N VAL A 132 0.72 6.34 7.93
CA VAL A 132 1.86 7.04 7.34
C VAL A 132 1.54 8.52 7.31
N ASP A 133 2.33 9.32 8.02
CA ASP A 133 2.24 10.77 8.02
C ASP A 133 2.77 11.33 6.69
N LEU A 134 1.93 12.06 5.97
CA LEU A 134 2.24 12.68 4.67
C LEU A 134 2.27 14.21 4.75
N THR A 135 2.24 14.80 5.93
CA THR A 135 2.20 16.27 6.12
C THR A 135 3.39 16.97 5.48
N SER A 136 4.55 16.31 5.39
CA SER A 136 5.74 16.83 4.73
C SER A 136 5.57 17.05 3.23
N LEU A 137 4.64 16.32 2.58
CA LEU A 137 4.40 16.43 1.14
C LEU A 137 3.67 17.71 0.75
N GLY A 138 3.02 18.41 1.71
CA GLY A 138 2.37 19.69 1.51
C GLY A 138 1.14 19.62 0.59
N PHE A 139 0.99 20.64 -0.27
CA PHE A 139 -0.11 20.74 -1.23
C PHE A 139 0.27 20.04 -2.53
N VAL A 140 -0.58 19.14 -3.00
CA VAL A 140 -0.30 18.28 -4.16
C VAL A 140 -1.54 18.13 -5.04
N ASP A 141 -1.33 17.95 -6.35
CA ASP A 141 -2.40 17.63 -7.30
C ASP A 141 -2.74 16.15 -7.26
N SER A 142 -1.71 15.34 -7.07
CA SER A 142 -1.84 13.90 -6.98
C SER A 142 -0.70 13.29 -6.17
N ILE A 143 -0.92 12.03 -5.77
CA ILE A 143 0.05 11.20 -5.10
C ILE A 143 0.32 9.99 -5.98
N LYS A 144 1.59 9.69 -6.18
CA LYS A 144 2.04 8.49 -6.86
C LYS A 144 2.54 7.48 -5.85
N PHE A 145 2.14 6.24 -6.00
CA PHE A 145 2.58 5.12 -5.18
C PHE A 145 3.47 4.21 -6.01
N SER A 146 4.67 3.93 -5.53
CA SER A 146 5.59 3.00 -6.18
C SER A 146 6.17 2.03 -5.16
N LEU A 147 6.39 0.80 -5.60
CA LEU A 147 6.93 -0.29 -4.80
C LEU A 147 8.33 -0.66 -5.24
N SER A 148 9.17 -1.00 -4.29
CA SER A 148 10.49 -1.59 -4.53
C SER A 148 10.76 -2.72 -3.54
N SER A 149 11.51 -3.72 -3.98
CA SER A 149 11.88 -4.87 -3.17
C SER A 149 13.34 -5.25 -3.41
N SER A 150 13.95 -5.90 -2.43
CA SER A 150 15.24 -6.58 -2.58
C SER A 150 15.16 -7.80 -3.50
N ASP A 151 13.98 -8.45 -3.56
CA ASP A 151 13.75 -9.63 -4.39
C ASP A 151 13.41 -9.24 -5.83
N ASN A 152 14.45 -9.23 -6.67
CA ASN A 152 14.37 -8.90 -8.09
C ASN A 152 14.97 -9.98 -8.96
N GLY A 153 14.32 -10.25 -10.09
CA GLY A 153 14.76 -11.20 -11.10
C GLY A 153 14.98 -10.54 -12.47
N THR A 154 15.14 -11.38 -13.47
CA THR A 154 15.36 -10.94 -14.87
C THR A 154 14.20 -10.09 -15.40
N PHE A 155 12.98 -10.27 -14.88
CA PHE A 155 11.78 -9.58 -15.34
C PHE A 155 11.33 -8.45 -14.40
N GLY A 156 12.16 -8.07 -13.43
CA GLY A 156 11.87 -7.05 -12.43
C GLY A 156 11.60 -7.64 -11.06
N MET A 157 10.79 -6.97 -10.26
CA MET A 157 10.48 -7.33 -8.89
C MET A 157 9.67 -8.65 -8.85
N ASN A 158 10.15 -9.64 -8.10
CA ASN A 158 9.48 -10.92 -7.89
C ASN A 158 8.43 -10.85 -6.79
N THR A 159 8.66 -10.03 -5.75
CA THR A 159 7.67 -9.77 -4.70
C THR A 159 6.38 -9.25 -5.34
N PRO A 160 5.19 -9.78 -4.99
CA PRO A 160 3.93 -9.32 -5.55
C PRO A 160 3.73 -7.82 -5.36
N ALA A 161 3.58 -7.10 -6.47
CA ALA A 161 3.61 -5.64 -6.52
C ALA A 161 2.26 -4.99 -6.15
N PHE A 162 1.72 -5.36 -4.97
CA PHE A 162 0.43 -4.91 -4.45
C PHE A 162 0.54 -4.47 -2.99
N PHE A 163 -0.24 -3.46 -2.64
CA PHE A 163 -0.40 -2.94 -1.27
C PHE A 163 -1.86 -2.55 -1.03
N ALA A 164 -2.26 -2.44 0.22
CA ALA A 164 -3.60 -1.99 0.59
C ALA A 164 -3.54 -0.62 1.25
N ILE A 165 -4.55 0.22 0.98
CA ILE A 165 -4.75 1.52 1.62
C ILE A 165 -6.18 1.68 2.12
N ASP A 166 -6.31 2.50 3.19
CA ASP A 166 -7.60 2.94 3.71
C ASP A 166 -7.42 4.27 4.47
N GLY A 167 -8.52 4.90 4.85
CA GLY A 167 -8.51 6.06 5.74
C GLY A 167 -7.60 7.20 5.31
N ILE A 168 -7.74 7.68 4.07
CA ILE A 168 -6.98 8.82 3.57
C ILE A 168 -7.43 10.08 4.31
N VAL A 169 -6.50 10.76 4.98
CA VAL A 169 -6.78 11.98 5.73
C VAL A 169 -6.35 13.21 4.94
N HIS A 170 -7.31 14.04 4.55
CA HIS A 170 -7.08 15.27 3.81
C HIS A 170 -7.98 16.39 4.36
N GLY A 171 -7.38 17.51 4.77
CA GLY A 171 -8.11 18.65 5.30
C GLY A 171 -8.96 18.35 6.55
N GLY A 172 -8.54 17.39 7.38
CA GLY A 172 -9.28 16.95 8.57
C GLY A 172 -10.47 16.03 8.29
N THR A 173 -10.68 15.64 7.03
CA THR A 173 -11.68 14.64 6.62
C THR A 173 -10.98 13.32 6.34
N THR A 174 -11.54 12.22 6.83
CA THR A 174 -11.09 10.86 6.52
C THR A 174 -11.97 10.27 5.43
N TYR A 175 -11.35 9.70 4.41
CA TYR A 175 -12.01 8.99 3.31
C TYR A 175 -11.72 7.50 3.47
N ASP A 176 -12.76 6.72 3.77
CA ASP A 176 -12.69 5.32 4.23
C ASP A 176 -13.39 4.32 3.29
N PHE A 177 -13.83 4.76 2.12
CA PHE A 177 -14.53 3.96 1.11
C PHE A 177 -15.86 3.33 1.53
N GLU A 178 -16.36 3.56 2.75
CA GLU A 178 -17.57 2.92 3.26
C GLU A 178 -18.88 3.38 2.57
N ASN A 179 -18.81 4.47 1.82
CA ASN A 179 -19.93 4.92 0.98
C ASN A 179 -20.07 4.13 -0.34
N LEU A 180 -19.15 3.19 -0.62
CA LEU A 180 -19.20 2.32 -1.79
C LEU A 180 -19.99 1.04 -1.48
N THR A 181 -20.87 0.64 -2.39
CA THR A 181 -21.55 -0.65 -2.32
C THR A 181 -20.83 -1.64 -3.23
N LEU A 182 -20.12 -2.59 -2.64
CA LEU A 182 -19.40 -3.65 -3.32
C LEU A 182 -20.18 -4.96 -3.25
N SER A 183 -19.99 -5.84 -4.23
CA SER A 183 -20.45 -7.22 -4.13
C SER A 183 -19.66 -7.94 -3.02
N PRO A 184 -20.23 -8.95 -2.33
CA PRO A 184 -19.47 -9.71 -1.33
C PRO A 184 -18.20 -10.31 -1.91
N ASN A 185 -17.07 -10.12 -1.21
CA ASN A 185 -15.73 -10.59 -1.63
C ASN A 185 -15.29 -10.07 -3.00
N SER A 186 -15.51 -8.78 -3.24
CA SER A 186 -15.04 -8.07 -4.44
C SER A 186 -13.58 -7.68 -4.30
#